data_56fe272fde713a30f7eb303d0b515d9d
#
_entry.id   56fe272fde713a30f7eb303d0b515d9d
#
_cell.length_a   1.000
_cell.length_b   1.000
_cell.length_c   1.000
_cell.angle_alpha   90.00
_cell.angle_beta   90.00
_cell.angle_gamma   90.00
#
_symmetry.space_group_name_H-M   'P 1'
#
loop_
_entity.id
_entity.type
_entity.pdbx_description
1 polymer ?
#
loop_
_entity_poly.entity_id
_entity_poly.type
_entity_poly.pdbx_seq_one_letter_code
_entity_poly.pdbx_strand_id
1 'polypeptide(L)'
;PKFLKRNGKRKKFRKPLTEEQRNNRIKSLVKARAAKPDAKNISVHIEVRNLPDAHPTSLKKVRNWIKINKEERDGLRKQLRIKYDRKANNRYNILDVYVRNMEAYLKTGVWTDLFYGLNQEYKIKYKEMQHELE
;
A
#
# COMPACT_ATOMS: atom_id res chain seq x y z
N PRO A 1 -25.84 -35.45 -22.31
CA PRO A 1 -25.20 -34.26 -21.78
C PRO A 1 -23.75 -34.23 -22.23
N LYS A 2 -23.53 -33.32 -23.08
CA LYS A 2 -22.20 -33.16 -23.63
C LYS A 2 -21.44 -32.17 -22.77
N PHE A 3 -20.62 -32.71 -21.90
CA PHE A 3 -19.77 -31.88 -21.09
C PHE A 3 -18.62 -31.34 -21.93
N LEU A 4 -18.41 -30.07 -21.88
CA LEU A 4 -17.25 -29.43 -22.50
C LEU A 4 -15.97 -30.03 -21.93
N LYS A 5 -15.29 -30.80 -22.78
CA LYS A 5 -13.98 -31.34 -22.42
C LYS A 5 -12.93 -30.27 -22.70
N ARG A 6 -12.37 -29.67 -21.68
CA ARG A 6 -11.11 -28.94 -21.80
C ARG A 6 -9.97 -29.95 -21.70
N ASN A 7 -9.21 -30.09 -22.77
CA ASN A 7 -8.05 -30.99 -22.83
C ASN A 7 -8.40 -32.48 -22.56
N GLY A 8 -9.61 -32.90 -22.96
CA GLY A 8 -10.01 -34.30 -22.80
C GLY A 8 -10.33 -34.76 -21.38
N LYS A 9 -10.24 -33.90 -20.38
CA LYS A 9 -10.47 -34.26 -18.97
C LYS A 9 -11.79 -33.68 -18.47
N ARG A 10 -12.63 -34.52 -17.88
CA ARG A 10 -13.86 -34.09 -17.21
C ARG A 10 -13.50 -33.31 -15.93
N LYS A 11 -14.15 -32.17 -15.70
CA LYS A 11 -14.12 -31.53 -14.40
C LYS A 11 -14.78 -32.42 -13.36
N LYS A 12 -14.02 -32.87 -12.38
CA LYS A 12 -14.58 -33.60 -11.24
C LYS A 12 -15.43 -32.68 -10.39
N PHE A 13 -16.63 -33.08 -10.08
CA PHE A 13 -17.50 -32.38 -9.13
C PHE A 13 -16.90 -32.53 -7.74
N ARG A 14 -16.63 -31.41 -7.10
CA ARG A 14 -16.18 -31.41 -5.71
C ARG A 14 -17.38 -31.31 -4.80
N LYS A 15 -17.47 -32.22 -3.84
CA LYS A 15 -18.49 -32.13 -2.79
C LYS A 15 -18.30 -30.86 -1.98
N PRO A 16 -19.40 -30.17 -1.61
CA PRO A 16 -19.29 -29.01 -0.71
C PRO A 16 -18.68 -29.44 0.62
N LEU A 17 -17.89 -28.56 1.22
CA LEU A 17 -17.28 -28.80 2.51
C LEU A 17 -18.33 -28.80 3.62
N THR A 18 -18.17 -29.70 4.58
CA THR A 18 -18.96 -29.65 5.81
C THR A 18 -18.60 -28.40 6.62
N GLU A 19 -19.49 -28.00 7.53
CA GLU A 19 -19.26 -26.85 8.39
C GLU A 19 -17.99 -27.02 9.23
N GLU A 20 -17.77 -28.18 9.78
CA GLU A 20 -16.55 -28.53 10.52
C GLU A 20 -15.29 -28.36 9.68
N GLN A 21 -15.30 -28.84 8.45
CA GLN A 21 -14.18 -28.69 7.51
C GLN A 21 -13.90 -27.22 7.18
N ARG A 22 -14.94 -26.40 6.99
CA ARG A 22 -14.80 -24.97 6.78
C ARG A 22 -14.17 -24.29 7.99
N ASN A 23 -14.64 -24.61 9.18
CA ASN A 23 -14.11 -24.06 10.43
C ASN A 23 -12.64 -24.43 10.63
N ASN A 24 -12.27 -25.66 10.34
CA ASN A 24 -10.88 -26.12 10.41
C ASN A 24 -9.99 -25.38 9.40
N ARG A 25 -10.47 -25.14 8.20
CA ARG A 25 -9.74 -24.34 7.19
C ARG A 25 -9.54 -22.89 7.67
N ILE A 26 -10.59 -22.27 8.19
CA ILE A 26 -10.50 -20.91 8.73
C ILE A 26 -9.48 -20.83 9.86
N LYS A 27 -9.52 -21.78 10.81
CA LYS A 27 -8.54 -21.86 11.89
C LYS A 27 -7.11 -22.02 11.39
N SER A 28 -6.90 -22.88 10.39
CA SER A 28 -5.58 -23.10 9.79
C SER A 28 -5.07 -21.84 9.09
N LEU A 29 -5.92 -21.11 8.35
CA LEU A 29 -5.56 -19.86 7.70
C LEU A 29 -5.22 -18.76 8.70
N VAL A 30 -6.00 -18.63 9.77
CA VAL A 30 -5.73 -17.66 10.84
C VAL A 30 -4.39 -17.96 11.50
N LYS A 31 -4.14 -19.23 11.81
CA LYS A 31 -2.86 -19.67 12.40
C LYS A 31 -1.68 -19.40 11.47
N ALA A 32 -1.82 -19.68 10.17
CA ALA A 32 -0.77 -19.44 9.19
C ALA A 32 -0.47 -17.94 9.04
N ARG A 33 -1.48 -17.09 9.06
CA ARG A 33 -1.33 -15.62 9.00
C ARG A 33 -0.65 -15.09 10.28
N ALA A 34 -1.02 -15.61 11.44
CA ALA A 34 -0.41 -15.23 12.71
C ALA A 34 1.06 -15.65 12.80
N ALA A 35 1.43 -16.78 12.21
CA ALA A 35 2.81 -17.27 12.17
C ALA A 35 3.73 -16.43 11.25
N LYS A 36 3.16 -15.62 10.34
CA LYS A 36 3.92 -14.76 9.41
C LYS A 36 3.44 -13.32 9.48
N PRO A 37 3.50 -12.65 10.65
CA PRO A 37 2.98 -11.29 10.80
C PRO A 37 3.68 -10.26 9.92
N ASP A 38 4.96 -10.47 9.61
CA ASP A 38 5.80 -9.54 8.87
C ASP A 38 5.83 -9.79 7.36
N ALA A 39 5.11 -10.81 6.87
CA ALA A 39 5.13 -11.16 5.44
C ALA A 39 4.68 -10.00 4.55
N LYS A 40 3.76 -9.18 5.00
CA LYS A 40 3.28 -7.98 4.27
C LYS A 40 4.30 -6.85 4.25
N ASN A 41 5.27 -6.86 5.13
CA ASN A 41 6.20 -5.76 5.37
C ASN A 41 7.64 -6.11 4.99
N ILE A 42 7.87 -7.25 4.33
CA ILE A 42 9.22 -7.72 3.96
C ILE A 42 9.95 -6.68 3.10
N SER A 43 9.24 -5.99 2.21
CA SER A 43 9.82 -4.97 1.33
C SER A 43 10.03 -3.62 2.00
N VAL A 44 9.55 -3.44 3.22
CA VAL A 44 9.67 -2.19 3.97
C VAL A 44 10.99 -2.17 4.74
N HIS A 45 11.69 -1.03 4.72
CA HIS A 45 12.93 -0.87 5.47
C HIS A 45 12.71 -1.08 6.99
N ILE A 46 13.63 -1.74 7.64
CA ILE A 46 13.49 -2.13 9.05
C ILE A 46 13.30 -0.93 9.99
N GLU A 47 13.96 0.19 9.73
CA GLU A 47 13.84 1.41 10.53
C GLU A 47 12.40 1.95 10.50
N VAL A 48 11.74 1.90 9.34
CA VAL A 48 10.35 2.33 9.19
C VAL A 48 9.41 1.35 9.89
N ARG A 49 9.66 0.05 9.78
CA ARG A 49 8.84 -0.97 10.45
C ARG A 49 8.90 -0.85 11.97
N ASN A 50 10.02 -0.45 12.52
CA ASN A 50 10.24 -0.35 13.96
C ASN A 50 9.70 0.95 14.57
N LEU A 51 9.27 1.92 13.76
CA LEU A 51 8.68 3.15 14.26
C LEU A 51 7.33 2.87 14.94
N PRO A 52 7.06 3.51 16.09
CA PRO A 52 5.75 3.40 16.74
C PRO A 52 4.66 4.03 15.87
N ASP A 53 3.43 3.53 15.97
CA ASP A 53 2.30 4.06 15.19
C ASP A 53 2.02 5.54 15.43
N ALA A 54 2.40 6.06 16.59
CA ALA A 54 2.28 7.48 16.92
C ALA A 54 3.32 8.37 16.23
N HIS A 55 4.39 7.78 15.67
CA HIS A 55 5.43 8.54 14.97
C HIS A 55 4.84 9.28 13.76
N PRO A 56 5.26 10.52 13.45
CA PRO A 56 4.73 11.30 12.33
C PRO A 56 4.83 10.61 10.97
N THR A 57 5.87 9.81 10.75
CA THR A 57 6.11 9.06 9.51
C THR A 57 6.08 7.55 9.73
N SER A 58 5.20 7.06 10.61
CA SER A 58 5.03 5.63 10.85
C SER A 58 4.55 4.91 9.60
N LEU A 59 4.86 3.62 9.50
CA LEU A 59 4.44 2.77 8.39
C LEU A 59 2.94 2.84 8.13
N LYS A 60 2.12 2.77 9.18
CA LYS A 60 0.67 2.83 9.09
C LYS A 60 0.19 4.15 8.49
N LYS A 61 0.72 5.27 8.97
CA LYS A 61 0.36 6.61 8.47
C LYS A 61 0.78 6.79 7.03
N VAL A 62 2.02 6.46 6.69
CA VAL A 62 2.55 6.62 5.34
C VAL A 62 1.81 5.75 4.33
N ARG A 63 1.48 4.51 4.66
CA ARG A 63 0.68 3.66 3.79
C ARG A 63 -0.71 4.23 3.53
N ASN A 64 -1.35 4.79 4.54
CA ASN A 64 -2.63 5.45 4.38
C ASN A 64 -2.53 6.68 3.46
N TRP A 65 -1.50 7.50 3.64
CA TRP A 65 -1.26 8.66 2.78
C TRP A 65 -0.99 8.26 1.33
N ILE A 66 -0.19 7.22 1.11
CA ILE A 66 0.07 6.69 -0.24
C ILE A 66 -1.24 6.26 -0.89
N LYS A 67 -2.07 5.50 -0.19
CA LYS A 67 -3.35 5.02 -0.71
C LYS A 67 -4.26 6.16 -1.15
N ILE A 68 -4.48 7.14 -0.28
CA ILE A 68 -5.39 8.25 -0.53
C ILE A 68 -4.85 9.16 -1.64
N ASN A 69 -3.57 9.52 -1.60
CA ASN A 69 -2.97 10.37 -2.62
C ASN A 69 -2.90 9.67 -3.99
N LYS A 70 -2.69 8.37 -4.00
CA LYS A 70 -2.69 7.56 -5.22
C LYS A 70 -4.09 7.49 -5.87
N GLU A 71 -5.13 7.36 -5.07
CA GLU A 71 -6.51 7.39 -5.56
C GLU A 71 -6.85 8.75 -6.17
N GLU A 72 -6.48 9.85 -5.53
CA GLU A 72 -6.67 11.20 -6.05
C GLU A 72 -5.88 11.42 -7.35
N ARG A 73 -4.62 11.00 -7.38
CA ARG A 73 -3.77 11.05 -8.56
C ARG A 73 -4.39 10.32 -9.75
N ASP A 74 -4.87 9.09 -9.53
CA ASP A 74 -5.46 8.28 -10.59
C ASP A 74 -6.79 8.87 -11.08
N GLY A 75 -7.58 9.47 -10.20
CA GLY A 75 -8.78 10.22 -10.55
C GLY A 75 -8.48 11.42 -11.44
N LEU A 76 -7.47 12.20 -11.10
CA LEU A 76 -7.00 13.33 -11.92
C LEU A 76 -6.48 12.88 -13.28
N ARG A 77 -5.77 11.76 -13.32
CA ARG A 77 -5.29 11.18 -14.58
C ARG A 77 -6.42 10.83 -15.53
N LYS A 78 -7.49 10.23 -15.02
CA LYS A 78 -8.69 9.92 -15.82
C LYS A 78 -9.37 11.20 -16.31
N GLN A 79 -9.50 12.19 -15.44
CA GLN A 79 -10.09 13.49 -15.79
C GLN A 79 -9.28 14.20 -16.88
N LEU A 80 -7.96 14.19 -16.80
CA LEU A 80 -7.07 14.81 -17.78
C LEU A 80 -7.13 14.14 -19.16
N ARG A 81 -7.47 12.86 -19.23
CA ARG A 81 -7.69 12.16 -20.50
C ARG A 81 -8.95 12.65 -21.22
N ILE A 82 -9.97 13.07 -20.48
CA ILE A 82 -11.23 13.57 -21.03
C ILE A 82 -11.07 15.03 -21.42
N LYS A 83 -10.56 15.86 -20.53
CA LYS A 83 -10.34 17.28 -20.74
C LYS A 83 -9.09 17.74 -19.99
N TYR A 84 -8.14 18.33 -20.72
CA TYR A 84 -6.96 18.91 -20.12
C TYR A 84 -7.31 20.16 -19.33
N ASP A 85 -6.81 20.22 -18.08
CA ASP A 85 -6.88 21.40 -17.23
C ASP A 85 -5.50 21.61 -16.58
N ARG A 86 -4.97 22.82 -16.71
CA ARG A 86 -3.64 23.16 -16.20
C ARG A 86 -3.53 22.97 -14.70
N LYS A 87 -4.53 23.40 -13.94
CA LYS A 87 -4.54 23.25 -12.48
C LYS A 87 -4.56 21.78 -12.07
N ALA A 88 -5.40 20.99 -12.72
CA ALA A 88 -5.48 19.55 -12.49
C ALA A 88 -4.17 18.85 -12.85
N ASN A 89 -3.53 19.23 -13.94
CA ASN A 89 -2.23 18.69 -14.34
C ASN A 89 -1.12 19.00 -13.32
N ASN A 90 -1.10 20.24 -12.82
CA ASN A 90 -0.15 20.63 -11.78
C ASN A 90 -0.37 19.83 -10.50
N ARG A 91 -1.61 19.64 -10.08
CA ARG A 91 -1.95 18.82 -8.93
C ARG A 91 -1.55 17.37 -9.13
N TYR A 92 -1.82 16.81 -10.30
CA TYR A 92 -1.40 15.47 -10.67
C TYR A 92 0.11 15.28 -10.51
N ASN A 93 0.90 16.21 -11.04
CA ASN A 93 2.36 16.13 -10.96
C ASN A 93 2.85 16.20 -9.51
N ILE A 94 2.27 17.05 -8.68
CA ILE A 94 2.60 17.16 -7.25
C ILE A 94 2.31 15.84 -6.54
N LEU A 95 1.14 15.26 -6.77
CA LEU A 95 0.75 14.01 -6.14
C LEU A 95 1.61 12.83 -6.62
N ASP A 96 1.93 12.78 -7.90
CA ASP A 96 2.77 11.72 -8.46
C ASP A 96 4.17 11.73 -7.84
N VAL A 97 4.79 12.89 -7.72
CA VAL A 97 6.10 13.03 -7.06
C VAL A 97 6.02 12.65 -5.58
N TYR A 98 4.99 13.11 -4.89
CA TYR A 98 4.82 12.82 -3.47
C TYR A 98 4.61 11.32 -3.20
N VAL A 99 3.78 10.67 -3.98
CA VAL A 99 3.57 9.21 -3.88
C VAL A 99 4.87 8.45 -4.11
N ARG A 100 5.64 8.82 -5.12
CA ARG A 100 6.95 8.21 -5.40
C ARG A 100 7.93 8.40 -4.26
N ASN A 101 7.96 9.59 -3.66
CA ASN A 101 8.82 9.88 -2.52
C ASN A 101 8.43 9.08 -1.28
N MET A 102 7.13 8.92 -1.02
CA MET A 102 6.65 8.08 0.07
C MET A 102 6.98 6.60 -0.14
N GLU A 103 6.81 6.10 -1.35
CA GLU A 103 7.17 4.71 -1.70
C GLU A 103 8.68 4.47 -1.55
N ALA A 104 9.51 5.44 -2.00
CA ALA A 104 10.95 5.39 -1.82
C ALA A 104 11.35 5.39 -0.33
N TYR A 105 10.67 6.20 0.49
CA TYR A 105 10.86 6.21 1.94
C TYR A 105 10.61 4.83 2.57
N LEU A 106 9.56 4.14 2.17
CA LEU A 106 9.29 2.80 2.68
C LEU A 106 10.37 1.79 2.31
N LYS A 107 11.04 1.98 1.19
CA LYS A 107 12.14 1.09 0.76
C LYS A 107 13.48 1.43 1.39
N THR A 108 13.79 2.71 1.50
CA THR A 108 15.13 3.19 1.91
C THR A 108 15.20 3.65 3.36
N GLY A 109 14.07 3.96 3.98
CA GLY A 109 14.03 4.51 5.32
C GLY A 109 14.37 6.01 5.40
N VAL A 110 14.57 6.67 4.25
CA VAL A 110 14.95 8.08 4.19
C VAL A 110 13.81 8.90 3.59
N TRP A 111 13.35 9.91 4.34
CA TRP A 111 12.34 10.84 3.85
C TRP A 111 13.01 11.94 3.03
N THR A 112 12.70 11.99 1.73
CA THR A 112 13.33 12.91 0.78
C THR A 112 12.48 14.12 0.42
N ASP A 113 11.18 14.10 0.74
CA ASP A 113 10.28 15.21 0.48
C ASP A 113 10.44 16.32 1.54
N LEU A 114 10.20 17.56 1.15
CA LEU A 114 10.22 18.70 2.08
C LEU A 114 8.98 18.76 2.98
N PHE A 115 7.93 18.08 2.59
CA PHE A 115 6.64 18.05 3.28
C PHE A 115 6.27 16.62 3.68
N TYR A 116 5.46 16.50 4.70
CA TYR A 116 4.86 15.23 5.11
C TYR A 116 3.41 15.44 5.56
N GLY A 117 2.67 14.36 5.71
CA GLY A 117 1.26 14.37 6.05
C GLY A 117 0.37 13.99 4.87
N LEU A 118 -0.91 13.80 5.13
CA LEU A 118 -1.88 13.38 4.11
C LEU A 118 -1.96 14.35 2.94
N ASN A 119 -1.97 15.65 3.22
CA ASN A 119 -2.07 16.74 2.25
C ASN A 119 -0.80 17.60 2.19
N GLN A 120 0.35 17.05 2.55
CA GLN A 120 1.61 17.79 2.66
C GLN A 120 1.51 18.99 3.60
N GLU A 121 0.80 18.83 4.70
CA GLU A 121 0.44 19.89 5.65
C GLU A 121 1.63 20.37 6.48
N TYR A 122 2.58 19.49 6.73
CA TYR A 122 3.71 19.73 7.60
C TYR A 122 4.99 19.86 6.79
N LYS A 123 5.80 20.86 7.13
CA LYS A 123 7.11 21.05 6.51
C LYS A 123 8.20 20.51 7.43
N ILE A 124 9.13 19.75 6.88
CA ILE A 124 10.29 19.28 7.61
C ILE A 124 11.23 20.45 7.88
N LYS A 125 11.59 20.63 9.15
CA LYS A 125 12.54 21.66 9.56
C LYS A 125 13.96 21.16 9.41
N TYR A 126 14.82 21.94 8.78
CA TYR A 126 16.22 21.59 8.54
C TYR A 126 16.97 21.17 9.81
N LYS A 127 16.71 21.81 10.94
CA LYS A 127 17.32 21.47 12.23
C LYS A 127 16.97 20.06 12.72
N GLU A 128 15.76 19.60 12.46
CA GLU A 128 15.33 18.23 12.80
C GLU A 128 16.08 17.20 11.97
N MET A 129 16.33 17.50 10.69
CA MET A 129 17.12 16.62 9.81
C MET A 129 18.57 16.50 10.27
N GLN A 130 19.19 17.59 10.76
CA GLN A 130 20.55 17.56 11.30
C GLN A 130 20.66 16.67 12.54
N HIS A 131 19.68 16.67 13.42
CA HIS A 131 19.66 15.80 14.59
C HIS A 131 19.53 14.31 14.22
N GLU A 132 18.81 14.00 13.17
CA GLU A 132 18.68 12.63 12.68
C GLU A 132 19.98 12.10 12.06
N LEU A 133 20.85 12.99 11.57
CA LEU A 133 22.12 12.63 10.96
C LEU A 133 23.27 12.46 11.98
N GLU A 134 23.10 12.96 13.18
CA GLU A 134 24.05 12.79 14.28
C GLU A 134 23.79 11.48 15.05
#